data_cefaa2eafdf47869dd47770596e65664
#
_entry.id   cefaa2eafdf47869dd47770596e65664
#
_cell.length_a   1.000
_cell.length_b   1.000
_cell.length_c   1.000
_cell.angle_alpha   90.00
_cell.angle_beta   90.00
_cell.angle_gamma   90.00
#
_symmetry.space_group_name_H-M   'P 1'
#
loop_
_entity.id
_entity.type
_entity.pdbx_description
1 polymer ?
#
loop_
_entity_poly.entity_id
_entity_poly.type
_entity_poly.pdbx_seq_one_letter_code
_entity_poly.pdbx_strand_id
1 'polypeptide(L)'
;MAQDIYVIDDDESSIPIFRELFKNDKEFKFIGVRTEQIDITLKNIPFLIIINEDSIDRDIASLCKQIRTDEDNQITPIIVVSSNTDKYHKLEVLEQSVEY
;
A
#
# COMPACT_ATOMS: atom_id res chain seq x y z
N MET A 1 -1.37 18.87 -11.07
CA MET A 1 -0.29 18.05 -10.46
C MET A 1 -0.78 16.64 -10.20
N ALA A 2 0.03 15.65 -10.54
CA ALA A 2 -0.33 14.27 -10.27
C ALA A 2 -0.26 13.98 -8.77
N GLN A 3 -1.19 13.19 -8.28
CA GLN A 3 -1.18 12.71 -6.90
C GLN A 3 -0.44 11.37 -6.83
N ASP A 4 0.42 11.22 -5.83
CA ASP A 4 1.22 10.02 -5.68
C ASP A 4 0.43 8.90 -5.04
N ILE A 5 0.46 7.73 -5.67
CA ILE A 5 -0.05 6.50 -5.11
C ILE A 5 1.15 5.57 -4.89
N TYR A 6 1.39 5.19 -3.64
CA TYR A 6 2.47 4.26 -3.32
C TYR A 6 1.97 2.84 -3.43
N VAL A 7 2.69 2.03 -4.19
CA VAL A 7 2.42 0.60 -4.33
C VAL A 7 3.52 -0.16 -3.60
N ILE A 8 3.19 -0.72 -2.45
CA ILE A 8 4.13 -1.50 -1.64
C ILE A 8 4.12 -2.93 -2.18
N ASP A 9 5.19 -3.28 -2.89
CA ASP A 9 5.29 -4.53 -3.62
C ASP A 9 6.77 -4.91 -3.73
N ASP A 10 7.20 -5.92 -2.98
CA ASP A 10 8.61 -6.32 -2.96
C ASP A 10 9.05 -7.00 -4.26
N ASP A 11 8.13 -7.55 -5.02
CA ASP A 11 8.41 -8.11 -6.35
C ASP A 11 8.32 -7.07 -7.46
N GLU A 12 7.73 -5.91 -7.18
CA GLU A 12 7.48 -4.85 -8.16
C GLU A 12 6.59 -5.27 -9.33
N SER A 13 5.99 -6.45 -9.27
CA SER A 13 5.25 -7.05 -10.38
C SER A 13 3.90 -6.39 -10.66
N SER A 14 3.28 -5.80 -9.65
CA SER A 14 1.98 -5.14 -9.81
C SER A 14 2.08 -3.72 -10.37
N ILE A 15 3.24 -3.08 -10.25
CA ILE A 15 3.41 -1.68 -10.63
C ILE A 15 3.14 -1.44 -12.12
N PRO A 16 3.71 -2.23 -13.05
CA PRO A 16 3.39 -2.07 -14.47
C PRO A 16 1.92 -2.28 -14.79
N ILE A 17 1.24 -3.14 -14.04
CA ILE A 17 -0.19 -3.41 -14.21
C ILE A 17 -1.01 -2.17 -13.89
N PHE A 18 -0.74 -1.53 -12.76
CA PHE A 18 -1.42 -0.29 -12.39
C PHE A 18 -1.15 0.83 -13.38
N ARG A 19 0.11 0.96 -13.82
CA ARG A 19 0.48 1.98 -14.81
C ARG A 19 -0.25 1.78 -16.13
N GLU A 20 -0.40 0.54 -16.58
CA GLU A 20 -1.13 0.24 -17.81
C GLU A 20 -2.62 0.50 -17.68
N LEU A 21 -3.23 0.09 -16.56
CA LEU A 21 -4.66 0.30 -16.32
C LEU A 21 -5.04 1.78 -16.26
N PHE A 22 -4.15 2.62 -15.78
CA PHE A 22 -4.40 4.05 -15.55
C PHE A 22 -3.55 4.95 -16.45
N LYS A 23 -3.04 4.43 -17.57
CA LYS A 23 -2.12 5.18 -18.44
C LYS A 23 -2.70 6.46 -19.03
N ASN A 24 -4.02 6.52 -19.17
CA ASN A 24 -4.71 7.69 -19.69
C ASN A 24 -5.15 8.66 -18.59
N ASP A 25 -4.97 8.29 -17.33
CA ASP A 25 -5.32 9.12 -16.19
C ASP A 25 -4.06 9.80 -15.67
N LYS A 26 -3.94 11.09 -15.94
CA LYS A 26 -2.76 11.88 -15.56
C LYS A 26 -2.86 12.45 -14.15
N GLU A 27 -3.96 12.21 -13.45
CA GLU A 27 -4.15 12.69 -12.08
C GLU A 27 -3.36 11.87 -11.07
N PHE A 28 -2.99 10.63 -11.41
CA PHE A 28 -2.31 9.70 -10.50
C PHE A 28 -0.96 9.27 -11.04
N LYS A 29 0.00 9.18 -10.12
CA LYS A 29 1.34 8.66 -10.41
C LYS A 29 1.60 7.48 -9.47
N PHE A 30 1.85 6.30 -10.05
CA PHE A 30 2.13 5.10 -9.27
C PHE A 30 3.61 4.96 -9.02
N ILE A 31 3.99 4.93 -7.75
CA ILE A 31 5.38 4.83 -7.29
C ILE A 31 5.57 3.52 -6.55
N GLY A 32 6.47 2.69 -7.05
CA GLY A 32 6.81 1.43 -6.39
C GLY A 32 7.63 1.67 -5.13
N VAL A 33 7.24 1.01 -4.05
CA VAL A 33 7.93 1.09 -2.76
C VAL A 33 8.16 -0.32 -2.24
N ARG A 34 9.40 -0.63 -1.87
CA ARG A 34 9.72 -1.89 -1.19
C ARG A 34 9.53 -1.73 0.30
N THR A 35 9.22 -2.82 1.00
CA THR A 35 8.99 -2.75 2.44
C THR A 35 10.19 -2.16 3.21
N GLU A 36 11.40 -2.40 2.75
CA GLU A 36 12.62 -1.84 3.36
C GLU A 36 12.73 -0.32 3.25
N GLN A 37 11.97 0.30 2.32
CA GLN A 37 12.02 1.74 2.04
C GLN A 37 10.88 2.52 2.69
N ILE A 38 9.99 1.85 3.41
CA ILE A 38 8.75 2.47 3.92
C ILE A 38 9.04 3.69 4.79
N ASP A 39 9.95 3.60 5.74
CA ASP A 39 10.21 4.68 6.68
C ASP A 39 10.69 5.96 5.98
N ILE A 40 11.48 5.81 4.92
CA ILE A 40 11.98 6.94 4.15
C ILE A 40 10.89 7.51 3.27
N THR A 41 10.12 6.64 2.63
CA THR A 41 9.12 7.02 1.64
C THR A 41 7.91 7.70 2.28
N LEU A 42 7.52 7.30 3.49
CA LEU A 42 6.39 7.88 4.21
C LEU A 42 6.61 9.31 4.68
N LYS A 43 7.81 9.86 4.56
CA LYS A 43 8.06 11.28 4.84
C LYS A 43 7.29 12.19 3.91
N ASN A 44 6.94 11.70 2.72
CA ASN A 44 6.04 12.38 1.80
C ASN A 44 4.68 11.68 1.90
N ILE A 45 3.63 12.43 2.25
CA ILE A 45 2.30 11.85 2.43
C ILE A 45 1.70 11.54 1.07
N PRO A 46 1.45 10.26 0.74
CA PRO A 46 0.82 9.91 -0.53
C PRO A 46 -0.69 10.14 -0.47
N PHE A 47 -1.32 10.17 -1.63
CA PHE A 47 -2.77 10.20 -1.73
C PHE A 47 -3.41 8.88 -1.31
N LEU A 48 -2.73 7.76 -1.63
CA LEU A 48 -3.23 6.41 -1.40
C LEU A 48 -2.04 5.47 -1.28
N ILE A 49 -2.17 4.45 -0.45
CA ILE A 49 -1.19 3.36 -0.34
C ILE A 49 -1.89 2.06 -0.75
N ILE A 50 -1.30 1.35 -1.71
CA ILE A 50 -1.73 0.02 -2.11
C ILE A 50 -0.67 -0.98 -1.65
N ILE A 51 -1.08 -2.03 -0.95
CA ILE A 51 -0.16 -3.07 -0.47
C ILE A 51 -0.48 -4.37 -1.22
N ASN A 52 0.50 -4.88 -1.96
CA ASN A 52 0.39 -6.19 -2.59
C ASN A 52 0.87 -7.26 -1.61
N GLU A 53 -0.06 -7.80 -0.84
CA GLU A 53 0.25 -8.74 0.23
C GLU A 53 0.99 -9.98 -0.28
N ASP A 54 0.64 -10.47 -1.47
CA ASP A 54 1.20 -11.71 -2.00
C ASP A 54 2.70 -11.63 -2.27
N SER A 55 3.24 -10.44 -2.42
CA SER A 55 4.67 -10.22 -2.67
C SER A 55 5.47 -9.90 -1.41
N ILE A 56 4.82 -9.82 -0.25
CA ILE A 56 5.43 -9.32 0.99
C ILE A 56 5.60 -10.47 1.97
N ASP A 57 6.84 -10.69 2.41
CA ASP A 57 7.19 -11.72 3.38
C ASP A 57 7.26 -11.12 4.79
N ARG A 58 6.16 -10.49 5.19
CA ARG A 58 5.99 -9.87 6.51
C ARG A 58 4.53 -9.99 6.92
N ASP A 59 4.28 -9.88 8.21
CA ASP A 59 2.92 -9.76 8.72
C ASP A 59 2.29 -8.44 8.25
N ILE A 60 1.22 -8.53 7.48
CA ILE A 60 0.57 -7.36 6.90
C ILE A 60 -0.08 -6.48 7.96
N ALA A 61 -0.68 -7.06 8.99
CA ALA A 61 -1.25 -6.27 10.07
C ALA A 61 -0.19 -5.41 10.76
N SER A 62 0.99 -5.98 11.00
CA SER A 62 2.12 -5.24 11.57
C SER A 62 2.61 -4.14 10.64
N LEU A 63 2.64 -4.40 9.34
CA LEU A 63 3.03 -3.41 8.34
C LEU A 63 2.05 -2.23 8.33
N CYS A 64 0.76 -2.52 8.33
CA CYS A 64 -0.27 -1.48 8.38
C CYS A 64 -0.18 -0.68 9.68
N LYS A 65 0.08 -1.34 10.80
CA LYS A 65 0.28 -0.67 12.07
C LYS A 65 1.50 0.26 12.03
N GLN A 66 2.59 -0.17 11.43
CA GLN A 66 3.78 0.67 11.24
C GLN A 66 3.43 1.94 10.47
N ILE A 67 2.67 1.83 9.40
CA ILE A 67 2.23 2.98 8.62
C ILE A 67 1.34 3.90 9.46
N ARG A 68 0.41 3.34 10.23
CA ARG A 68 -0.52 4.11 11.06
C ARG A 68 0.13 4.80 12.25
N THR A 69 1.29 4.34 12.71
CA THR A 69 2.02 5.02 13.79
C THR A 69 2.75 6.27 13.31
N ASP A 70 2.92 6.43 12.01
CA ASP A 70 3.44 7.67 11.43
C ASP A 70 2.35 8.74 11.57
N GLU A 71 2.67 9.87 12.22
CA GLU A 71 1.69 10.92 12.51
C GLU A 71 1.03 11.46 11.25
N ASP A 72 1.79 11.55 10.15
CA ASP A 72 1.30 12.10 8.90
C ASP A 72 0.44 11.12 8.10
N ASN A 73 0.51 9.83 8.44
CA ASN A 73 -0.19 8.76 7.71
C ASN A 73 -1.25 8.05 8.54
N GLN A 74 -1.75 8.67 9.61
CA GLN A 74 -2.79 8.06 10.45
C GLN A 74 -4.09 7.84 9.71
N ILE A 75 -4.40 8.68 8.72
CA ILE A 75 -5.65 8.62 7.97
C ILE A 75 -5.45 8.41 6.46
N THR A 76 -4.22 8.25 6.01
CA THR A 76 -3.96 7.97 4.60
C THR A 76 -4.67 6.68 4.18
N PRO A 77 -5.48 6.67 3.13
CA PRO A 77 -6.17 5.46 2.71
C PRO A 77 -5.18 4.34 2.36
N ILE A 78 -5.47 3.14 2.82
CA ILE A 78 -4.68 1.94 2.52
C ILE A 78 -5.61 0.87 1.96
N ILE A 79 -5.23 0.31 0.82
CA ILE A 79 -5.92 -0.82 0.21
C ILE A 79 -4.96 -1.99 0.19
N VAL A 80 -5.39 -3.13 0.74
CA VAL A 80 -4.61 -4.36 0.68
C VAL A 80 -5.17 -5.27 -0.40
N VAL A 81 -4.32 -5.63 -1.35
CA VAL A 81 -4.64 -6.57 -2.42
C VAL A 81 -4.01 -7.91 -2.06
N SER A 82 -4.81 -8.96 -2.00
CA SER A 82 -4.33 -10.26 -1.55
C SER A 82 -5.14 -11.40 -2.13
N SER A 83 -4.51 -12.55 -2.35
CA SER A 83 -5.18 -13.80 -2.64
C SER A 83 -5.58 -14.57 -1.38
N ASN A 84 -5.15 -14.10 -0.20
CA ASN A 84 -5.46 -14.74 1.08
C ASN A 84 -6.95 -14.57 1.41
N THR A 85 -7.67 -15.69 1.54
CA THR A 85 -9.10 -15.71 1.83
C THR A 85 -9.40 -16.06 3.29
N ASP A 86 -8.39 -16.18 4.15
CA ASP A 86 -8.59 -16.47 5.57
C ASP A 86 -9.32 -15.31 6.24
N LYS A 87 -10.50 -15.59 6.76
CA LYS A 87 -11.38 -14.61 7.38
C LYS A 87 -10.76 -13.98 8.64
N TYR A 88 -10.02 -14.74 9.44
CA TYR A 88 -9.39 -14.20 10.65
C TYR A 88 -8.24 -13.27 10.29
N HIS A 89 -7.48 -13.62 9.25
CA HIS A 89 -6.43 -12.76 8.73
C HIS A 89 -7.01 -11.43 8.26
N LYS A 90 -8.10 -11.46 7.49
CA LYS A 90 -8.76 -10.24 7.01
C LYS A 90 -9.22 -9.35 8.16
N LEU A 91 -9.82 -9.93 9.20
CA LEU A 91 -10.27 -9.17 10.36
C LEU A 91 -9.10 -8.50 11.08
N GLU A 92 -7.98 -9.21 11.24
CA GLU A 92 -6.78 -8.66 11.86
C GLU A 92 -6.25 -7.45 11.08
N VAL A 93 -6.22 -7.55 9.76
CA VAL A 93 -5.77 -6.46 8.88
C VAL A 93 -6.76 -5.28 8.94
N LEU A 94 -8.05 -5.55 8.91
CA LEU A 94 -9.08 -4.51 8.93
C LEU A 94 -9.05 -3.69 10.23
N GLU A 95 -8.60 -4.28 11.35
CA GLU A 95 -8.44 -3.55 12.60
C GLU A 95 -7.45 -2.39 12.48
N GLN A 96 -6.61 -2.38 11.45
CA GLN A 96 -5.65 -1.31 11.21
C GLN A 96 -6.23 -0.17 10.35
N SER A 97 -7.57 -0.10 10.21
CA SER A 97 -8.24 0.95 9.44
C SER A 97 -7.81 0.98 7.97
N VAL A 98 -7.80 -0.18 7.33
CA VAL A 98 -7.46 -0.34 5.92
C VAL A 98 -8.61 -1.00 5.17
N GLU A 99 -8.63 -0.83 3.84
CA GLU A 99 -9.52 -1.57 2.95
C GLU A 99 -8.81 -2.83 2.45
N TYR A 100 -9.58 -3.88 2.34
CA TYR A 100 -9.00 -5.16 1.92
C TYR A 100 -9.41 -5.55 0.51
#